data_416fb6266cac1466528d640bda6d3279
#
_entry.id   416fb6266cac1466528d640bda6d3279
#
_cell.length_a   1.000
_cell.length_b   1.000
_cell.length_c   1.000
_cell.angle_alpha   90.00
_cell.angle_beta   90.00
_cell.angle_gamma   90.00
#
_symmetry.space_group_name_H-M   'P 1'
#
loop_
_entity.id
_entity.type
_entity.pdbx_description
1 polymer ?
#
loop_
_entity_poly.entity_id
_entity_poly.type
_entity_poly.pdbx_seq_one_letter_code
_entity_poly.pdbx_strand_id
1 'polypeptide(L)'
;DMDSPVPLVADMSSDIFSRPLDVSKYAIIYGGAQKNLSMAGVTFVIVRNDVLGHVSRAIPTMLDYRTHVDKGSMFNTPPVVPIYCALQNLKWIKAQGGVAEMERRAKERAEMLYAEIDRNSLFRGTANKEDRSLMNICFVMNDEYKELEAEFLAFAQSKGMQGVKGHRSVGGFRASCYNAMPLEGVKALVACMQEFE
;
A
#
# COMPACT_ATOMS: atom_id res chain seq x y z
N ASP A 1 -8.64 -5.55 -16.32
CA ASP A 1 -8.63 -6.97 -16.69
C ASP A 1 -7.54 -7.19 -17.74
N MET A 2 -6.45 -7.87 -17.35
CA MET A 2 -5.43 -8.28 -18.30
C MET A 2 -5.73 -9.72 -18.72
N ASP A 3 -6.15 -9.91 -19.95
CA ASP A 3 -6.22 -11.22 -20.58
C ASP A 3 -4.79 -11.59 -21.04
N SER A 4 -4.05 -12.25 -20.16
CA SER A 4 -2.64 -12.56 -20.39
C SER A 4 -2.44 -14.07 -20.49
N PRO A 5 -1.70 -14.56 -21.51
CA PRO A 5 -1.36 -15.96 -21.62
C PRO A 5 -0.33 -16.42 -20.57
N VAL A 6 0.28 -15.49 -19.85
CA VAL A 6 1.23 -15.80 -18.78
C VAL A 6 0.61 -15.60 -17.39
N PRO A 7 1.04 -16.40 -16.39
CA PRO A 7 0.53 -16.29 -15.02
C PRO A 7 0.76 -14.90 -14.43
N LEU A 8 -0.30 -14.30 -13.89
CA LEU A 8 -0.21 -12.98 -13.23
C LEU A 8 0.35 -13.12 -11.82
N VAL A 9 1.37 -12.33 -11.51
CA VAL A 9 2.00 -12.25 -10.19
C VAL A 9 1.86 -10.82 -9.67
N ALA A 10 1.39 -10.66 -8.43
CA ALA A 10 1.14 -9.35 -7.85
C ALA A 10 1.85 -9.15 -6.50
N ASP A 11 2.58 -8.04 -6.37
CA ASP A 11 2.98 -7.50 -5.07
C ASP A 11 1.82 -6.67 -4.50
N MET A 12 1.24 -7.14 -3.40
CA MET A 12 0.15 -6.46 -2.71
C MET A 12 0.56 -5.96 -1.33
N SER A 13 1.82 -5.68 -1.09
CA SER A 13 2.31 -5.18 0.20
C SER A 13 1.53 -3.96 0.71
N SER A 14 1.16 -3.04 -0.17
CA SER A 14 0.42 -1.83 0.18
C SER A 14 -1.09 -1.91 -0.03
N ASP A 15 -1.58 -2.92 -0.75
CA ASP A 15 -2.96 -2.98 -1.23
C ASP A 15 -3.78 -4.14 -0.64
N ILE A 16 -3.13 -5.15 -0.07
CA ILE A 16 -3.82 -6.31 0.50
C ILE A 16 -4.86 -5.87 1.57
N PHE A 17 -6.05 -6.46 1.53
CA PHE A 17 -7.18 -6.17 2.41
C PHE A 17 -7.71 -4.72 2.34
N SER A 18 -7.34 -3.94 1.32
CA SER A 18 -7.88 -2.60 1.10
C SER A 18 -9.20 -2.60 0.34
N ARG A 19 -9.49 -3.67 -0.39
CA ARG A 19 -10.68 -3.86 -1.24
C ARG A 19 -10.98 -5.34 -1.45
N PRO A 20 -12.22 -5.71 -1.88
CA PRO A 20 -12.52 -7.04 -2.36
C PRO A 20 -11.61 -7.43 -3.54
N LEU A 21 -11.12 -8.65 -3.53
CA LEU A 21 -10.19 -9.17 -4.52
C LEU A 21 -10.62 -10.56 -4.99
N ASP A 22 -10.68 -10.77 -6.29
CA ASP A 22 -10.80 -12.11 -6.87
C ASP A 22 -9.41 -12.75 -6.97
N VAL A 23 -9.06 -13.55 -5.96
CA VAL A 23 -7.76 -14.23 -5.85
C VAL A 23 -7.53 -15.21 -7.00
N SER A 24 -8.59 -15.75 -7.62
CA SER A 24 -8.48 -16.75 -8.69
C SER A 24 -7.82 -16.19 -9.96
N LYS A 25 -7.82 -14.88 -10.14
CA LYS A 25 -7.17 -14.20 -11.28
C LYS A 25 -5.63 -14.20 -11.23
N TYR A 26 -5.05 -14.56 -10.09
CA TYR A 26 -3.61 -14.50 -9.86
C TYR A 26 -2.99 -15.89 -9.73
N ALA A 27 -1.81 -16.07 -10.26
CA ALA A 27 -1.00 -17.25 -9.99
C ALA A 27 -0.29 -17.15 -8.65
N ILE A 28 0.23 -15.95 -8.34
CA ILE A 28 0.88 -15.65 -7.06
C ILE A 28 0.48 -14.24 -6.63
N ILE A 29 0.10 -14.11 -5.35
CA ILE A 29 0.01 -12.83 -4.66
C ILE A 29 0.99 -12.89 -3.51
N TYR A 30 1.82 -11.87 -3.34
CA TYR A 30 2.73 -11.78 -2.20
C TYR A 30 2.77 -10.37 -1.65
N GLY A 31 3.33 -10.24 -0.44
CA GLY A 31 3.53 -8.92 0.13
C GLY A 31 4.16 -8.95 1.51
N GLY A 32 4.95 -7.92 1.80
CA GLY A 32 5.42 -7.66 3.15
C GLY A 32 4.30 -7.08 4.02
N ALA A 33 4.19 -7.56 5.26
CA ALA A 33 3.11 -7.16 6.14
C ALA A 33 3.20 -5.72 6.66
N GLN A 34 4.39 -5.10 6.64
CA GLN A 34 4.72 -3.85 7.32
C GLN A 34 3.97 -2.59 6.84
N LYS A 35 3.17 -2.70 5.79
CA LYS A 35 2.39 -1.58 5.26
C LYS A 35 0.93 -1.64 5.73
N ASN A 36 0.16 -2.57 5.20
CA ASN A 36 -1.29 -2.61 5.42
C ASN A 36 -1.76 -3.77 6.32
N LEU A 37 -0.92 -4.74 6.63
CA LEU A 37 -1.31 -5.93 7.37
C LEU A 37 -0.78 -5.98 8.80
N SER A 38 0.51 -5.69 9.03
CA SER A 38 1.16 -5.86 10.34
C SER A 38 2.41 -4.99 10.44
N MET A 39 3.28 -5.33 11.39
CA MET A 39 4.64 -4.81 11.49
C MET A 39 5.61 -5.57 10.58
N ALA A 40 6.83 -5.07 10.41
CA ALA A 40 7.88 -5.73 9.67
C ALA A 40 8.23 -7.10 10.28
N GLY A 41 8.65 -8.04 9.43
CA GLY A 41 9.16 -9.35 9.85
C GLY A 41 8.36 -10.55 9.33
N VAL A 42 7.20 -10.33 8.70
CA VAL A 42 6.44 -11.39 8.03
C VAL A 42 6.12 -11.00 6.59
N THR A 43 6.19 -11.97 5.70
CA THR A 43 5.74 -11.89 4.32
C THR A 43 4.66 -12.95 4.12
N PHE A 44 3.55 -12.58 3.51
CA PHE A 44 2.54 -13.55 3.09
C PHE A 44 2.71 -13.89 1.62
N VAL A 45 2.36 -15.11 1.26
CA VAL A 45 2.28 -15.59 -0.13
C VAL A 45 1.02 -16.40 -0.31
N ILE A 46 0.23 -16.06 -1.31
CA ILE A 46 -0.89 -16.85 -1.79
C ILE A 46 -0.44 -17.40 -3.16
N VAL A 47 -0.36 -18.69 -3.29
CA VAL A 47 0.12 -19.34 -4.50
C VAL A 47 -0.91 -20.35 -5.00
N ARG A 48 -1.21 -20.31 -6.29
CA ARG A 48 -2.10 -21.26 -6.94
C ARG A 48 -1.40 -22.62 -7.07
N ASN A 49 -2.08 -23.69 -6.72
CA ASN A 49 -1.47 -25.02 -6.62
C ASN A 49 -0.86 -25.52 -7.93
N ASP A 50 -1.45 -25.17 -9.07
CA ASP A 50 -0.99 -25.60 -10.39
C ASP A 50 0.34 -24.97 -10.85
N VAL A 51 0.82 -23.92 -10.18
CA VAL A 51 2.12 -23.30 -10.48
C VAL A 51 3.26 -23.81 -9.59
N LEU A 52 2.95 -24.67 -8.61
CA LEU A 52 3.95 -25.26 -7.73
C LEU A 52 4.73 -26.38 -8.42
N GLY A 53 6.05 -26.42 -8.22
CA GLY A 53 6.88 -27.57 -8.63
C GLY A 53 7.28 -27.61 -10.09
N HIS A 54 7.06 -26.56 -10.86
CA HIS A 54 7.42 -26.49 -12.29
C HIS A 54 8.83 -25.95 -12.57
N VAL A 55 9.66 -25.80 -11.54
CA VAL A 55 11.04 -25.33 -11.71
C VAL A 55 11.92 -26.48 -12.13
N SER A 56 12.52 -26.43 -13.33
CA SER A 56 13.39 -27.47 -13.88
C SER A 56 14.84 -27.38 -13.40
N ARG A 57 15.27 -26.23 -12.88
CA ARG A 57 16.62 -26.01 -12.35
C ARG A 57 16.68 -26.29 -10.85
N ALA A 58 17.87 -26.62 -10.35
CA ALA A 58 18.10 -26.70 -8.90
C ALA A 58 17.91 -25.32 -8.25
N ILE A 59 17.10 -25.26 -7.21
CA ILE A 59 16.87 -24.07 -6.39
C ILE A 59 17.18 -24.39 -4.92
N PRO A 60 17.63 -23.41 -4.13
CA PRO A 60 17.79 -23.59 -2.69
C PRO A 60 16.44 -23.95 -2.02
N THR A 61 16.49 -24.81 -1.01
CA THR A 61 15.32 -25.30 -0.28
C THR A 61 14.35 -24.17 0.12
N MET A 62 14.87 -23.06 0.64
CA MET A 62 14.06 -21.91 1.10
C MET A 62 13.38 -21.14 -0.04
N LEU A 63 13.78 -21.31 -1.27
CA LEU A 63 13.17 -20.68 -2.46
C LEU A 63 12.13 -21.57 -3.14
N ASP A 64 11.91 -22.81 -2.66
CA ASP A 64 10.83 -23.68 -3.11
C ASP A 64 9.60 -23.47 -2.21
N TYR A 65 8.51 -22.95 -2.77
CA TYR A 65 7.26 -22.75 -2.03
C TYR A 65 6.70 -24.03 -1.44
N ARG A 66 6.95 -25.21 -2.04
CA ARG A 66 6.52 -26.51 -1.48
C ARG A 66 7.10 -26.76 -0.10
N THR A 67 8.36 -26.35 0.14
CA THR A 67 8.99 -26.45 1.46
C THR A 67 8.15 -25.78 2.54
N HIS A 68 7.58 -24.62 2.24
CA HIS A 68 6.75 -23.85 3.18
C HIS A 68 5.34 -24.40 3.28
N VAL A 69 4.74 -24.82 2.17
CA VAL A 69 3.40 -25.42 2.11
C VAL A 69 3.36 -26.72 2.92
N ASP A 70 4.31 -27.64 2.69
CA ASP A 70 4.38 -28.96 3.34
C ASP A 70 4.60 -28.87 4.86
N LYS A 71 5.13 -27.74 5.33
CA LYS A 71 5.39 -27.47 6.76
C LYS A 71 4.41 -26.46 7.38
N GLY A 72 3.31 -26.14 6.70
CA GLY A 72 2.32 -25.18 7.20
C GLY A 72 2.93 -23.83 7.55
N SER A 73 3.86 -23.35 6.73
CA SER A 73 4.64 -22.11 6.94
C SER A 73 5.58 -22.13 8.16
N MET A 74 5.83 -23.29 8.75
CA MET A 74 6.70 -23.47 9.95
C MET A 74 7.90 -24.38 9.66
N PHE A 75 8.50 -24.26 8.48
CA PHE A 75 9.74 -24.97 8.18
C PHE A 75 10.88 -24.55 9.13
N ASN A 76 10.92 -23.29 9.50
CA ASN A 76 11.73 -22.74 10.59
C ASN A 76 10.85 -21.93 11.55
N THR A 77 11.37 -21.53 12.69
CA THR A 77 10.63 -20.77 13.71
C THR A 77 10.01 -19.49 13.10
N PRO A 78 8.69 -19.32 13.16
CA PRO A 78 8.02 -18.17 12.56
C PRO A 78 8.17 -16.90 13.43
N PRO A 79 8.04 -15.69 12.85
CA PRO A 79 8.04 -14.44 13.59
C PRO A 79 6.70 -14.24 14.32
N VAL A 80 6.60 -14.77 15.55
CA VAL A 80 5.33 -14.89 16.29
C VAL A 80 4.63 -13.55 16.51
N VAL A 81 5.37 -12.50 16.92
CA VAL A 81 4.76 -11.18 17.22
C VAL A 81 4.16 -10.52 15.98
N PRO A 82 4.85 -10.43 14.83
CA PRO A 82 4.24 -9.92 13.60
C PRO A 82 3.00 -10.72 13.14
N ILE A 83 3.01 -12.05 13.30
CA ILE A 83 1.85 -12.89 12.97
C ILE A 83 0.68 -12.61 13.91
N TYR A 84 0.94 -12.45 15.22
CA TYR A 84 -0.08 -12.07 16.18
C TYR A 84 -0.67 -10.69 15.86
N CYS A 85 0.16 -9.69 15.53
CA CYS A 85 -0.31 -8.37 15.11
C CYS A 85 -1.15 -8.44 13.83
N ALA A 86 -0.77 -9.27 12.87
CA ALA A 86 -1.57 -9.51 11.67
C ALA A 86 -2.96 -10.05 12.01
N LEU A 87 -3.03 -11.04 12.94
CA LEU A 87 -4.30 -11.58 13.42
C LEU A 87 -5.18 -10.52 14.07
N GLN A 88 -4.61 -9.64 14.92
CA GLN A 88 -5.37 -8.58 15.57
C GLN A 88 -5.90 -7.55 14.53
N ASN A 89 -5.07 -7.17 13.57
CA ASN A 89 -5.49 -6.28 12.49
C ASN A 89 -6.61 -6.89 11.63
N LEU A 90 -6.51 -8.16 11.27
CA LEU A 90 -7.58 -8.85 10.53
C LEU A 90 -8.89 -8.92 11.32
N LYS A 91 -8.82 -9.15 12.64
CA LYS A 91 -10.01 -9.08 13.51
C LYS A 91 -10.59 -7.68 13.56
N TRP A 92 -9.75 -6.65 13.60
CA TRP A 92 -10.18 -5.26 13.55
C TRP A 92 -10.85 -4.94 12.21
N ILE A 93 -10.25 -5.29 11.05
CA ILE A 93 -10.85 -5.11 9.73
C ILE A 93 -12.24 -5.76 9.68
N LYS A 94 -12.36 -7.01 10.16
CA LYS A 94 -13.63 -7.72 10.21
C LYS A 94 -14.67 -6.99 11.08
N ALA A 95 -14.27 -6.50 12.24
CA ALA A 95 -15.15 -5.76 13.16
C ALA A 95 -15.59 -4.41 12.59
N GLN A 96 -14.77 -3.80 11.71
CA GLN A 96 -15.10 -2.53 11.04
C GLN A 96 -16.06 -2.68 9.84
N GLY A 97 -16.47 -3.90 9.47
CA GLY A 97 -17.33 -4.15 8.31
C GLY A 97 -16.63 -4.85 7.14
N GLY A 98 -15.39 -5.30 7.35
CA GLY A 98 -14.62 -6.07 6.37
C GLY A 98 -13.99 -5.21 5.26
N VAL A 99 -13.51 -5.89 4.22
CA VAL A 99 -12.75 -5.24 3.13
C VAL A 99 -13.60 -4.29 2.29
N ALA A 100 -14.91 -4.48 2.20
CA ALA A 100 -15.79 -3.57 1.50
C ALA A 100 -15.86 -2.20 2.19
N GLU A 101 -15.89 -2.18 3.52
CA GLU A 101 -15.82 -0.93 4.29
C GLU A 101 -14.42 -0.30 4.19
N MET A 102 -13.35 -1.09 4.16
CA MET A 102 -12.01 -0.56 3.93
C MET A 102 -11.91 0.14 2.57
N GLU A 103 -12.48 -0.45 1.52
CA GLU A 103 -12.55 0.16 0.20
C GLU A 103 -13.31 1.49 0.21
N ARG A 104 -14.48 1.52 0.85
CA ARG A 104 -15.27 2.76 0.97
C ARG A 104 -14.46 3.88 1.63
N ARG A 105 -13.81 3.57 2.77
CA ARG A 105 -12.95 4.54 3.49
C ARG A 105 -11.73 4.94 2.67
N ALA A 106 -11.14 4.02 1.92
CA ALA A 106 -10.00 4.32 1.07
C ALA A 106 -10.39 5.29 -0.06
N LYS A 107 -11.52 5.05 -0.72
CA LYS A 107 -12.08 5.95 -1.74
C LYS A 107 -12.34 7.35 -1.16
N GLU A 108 -13.03 7.46 -0.04
CA GLU A 108 -13.33 8.73 0.61
C GLU A 108 -12.06 9.55 0.91
N ARG A 109 -11.01 8.91 1.45
CA ARG A 109 -9.71 9.55 1.71
C ARG A 109 -9.01 9.98 0.42
N ALA A 110 -8.97 9.09 -0.58
CA ALA A 110 -8.28 9.34 -1.84
C ALA A 110 -8.98 10.44 -2.65
N GLU A 111 -10.30 10.41 -2.76
CA GLU A 111 -11.09 11.43 -3.45
C GLU A 111 -10.86 12.81 -2.85
N MET A 112 -10.88 12.91 -1.53
CA MET A 112 -10.64 14.18 -0.83
C MET A 112 -9.25 14.75 -1.14
N LEU A 113 -8.19 13.93 -1.04
CA LEU A 113 -6.83 14.41 -1.25
C LEU A 113 -6.53 14.68 -2.73
N TYR A 114 -7.01 13.84 -3.64
CA TYR A 114 -6.85 14.09 -5.07
C TYR A 114 -7.65 15.29 -5.57
N ALA A 115 -8.82 15.56 -4.99
CA ALA A 115 -9.57 16.77 -5.29
C ALA A 115 -8.77 18.02 -4.92
N GLU A 116 -8.08 18.01 -3.78
CA GLU A 116 -7.21 19.10 -3.38
C GLU A 116 -5.98 19.22 -4.28
N ILE A 117 -5.29 18.12 -4.59
CA ILE A 117 -4.14 18.11 -5.48
C ILE A 117 -4.49 18.66 -6.87
N ASP A 118 -5.68 18.30 -7.39
CA ASP A 118 -6.13 18.75 -8.72
C ASP A 118 -6.64 20.21 -8.72
N ARG A 119 -7.07 20.74 -7.57
CA ARG A 119 -7.54 22.12 -7.40
C ARG A 119 -6.41 23.10 -7.16
N ASN A 120 -5.45 22.71 -6.33
CA ASN A 120 -4.40 23.58 -5.79
C ASN A 120 -3.39 23.97 -6.87
N SER A 121 -3.06 25.26 -6.95
CA SER A 121 -2.16 25.79 -7.97
C SER A 121 -0.71 25.35 -7.83
N LEU A 122 -0.29 24.97 -6.61
CA LEU A 122 1.09 24.60 -6.30
C LEU A 122 1.41 23.14 -6.62
N PHE A 123 0.41 22.25 -6.64
CA PHE A 123 0.63 20.80 -6.70
C PHE A 123 0.06 20.15 -7.96
N ARG A 124 0.61 19.01 -8.31
CA ARG A 124 0.06 18.11 -9.32
C ARG A 124 0.27 16.64 -8.98
N GLY A 125 -0.68 15.80 -9.38
CA GLY A 125 -0.56 14.34 -9.26
C GLY A 125 0.47 13.79 -10.24
N THR A 126 1.10 12.66 -9.88
CA THR A 126 2.12 12.00 -10.70
C THR A 126 1.58 10.87 -11.57
N ALA A 127 0.36 10.38 -11.28
CA ALA A 127 -0.30 9.30 -12.02
C ALA A 127 -1.50 9.83 -12.82
N ASN A 128 -1.81 9.19 -13.95
CA ASN A 128 -3.06 9.42 -14.66
C ASN A 128 -4.25 9.18 -13.73
N LYS A 129 -5.36 9.86 -13.95
CA LYS A 129 -6.51 9.79 -13.02
C LYS A 129 -7.06 8.37 -12.84
N GLU A 130 -7.09 7.59 -13.90
CA GLU A 130 -7.54 6.20 -13.91
C GLU A 130 -6.59 5.23 -13.19
N ASP A 131 -5.31 5.59 -13.05
CA ASP A 131 -4.27 4.74 -12.46
C ASP A 131 -3.90 5.15 -11.02
N ARG A 132 -4.63 6.08 -10.44
CA ARG A 132 -4.35 6.64 -9.12
C ARG A 132 -4.52 5.61 -8.01
N SER A 133 -3.49 5.47 -7.17
CA SER A 133 -3.54 4.61 -5.98
C SER A 133 -4.47 5.19 -4.91
N LEU A 134 -5.27 4.33 -4.27
CA LEU A 134 -6.06 4.70 -3.08
C LEU A 134 -5.23 4.64 -1.77
N MET A 135 -4.04 4.01 -1.82
CA MET A 135 -3.22 3.75 -0.63
C MET A 135 -1.99 4.66 -0.53
N ASN A 136 -1.29 4.88 -1.65
CA ASN A 136 -0.09 5.71 -1.70
C ASN A 136 -0.33 6.84 -2.70
N ILE A 137 -0.77 7.98 -2.19
CA ILE A 137 -1.10 9.15 -3.00
C ILE A 137 0.19 9.95 -3.20
N CYS A 138 0.71 9.95 -4.42
CA CYS A 138 1.94 10.62 -4.79
C CYS A 138 1.62 11.91 -5.55
N PHE A 139 2.31 12.99 -5.20
CA PHE A 139 2.17 14.29 -5.85
C PHE A 139 3.49 15.07 -5.76
N VAL A 140 3.61 16.10 -6.58
CA VAL A 140 4.81 16.95 -6.66
C VAL A 140 4.38 18.42 -6.74
N MET A 141 5.31 19.34 -6.53
CA MET A 141 5.10 20.74 -6.91
C MET A 141 4.95 20.87 -8.43
N ASN A 142 4.13 21.81 -8.88
CA ASN A 142 4.17 22.27 -10.25
C ASN A 142 5.55 22.85 -10.57
N ASP A 143 5.96 22.75 -11.83
CA ASP A 143 7.34 23.07 -12.22
C ASP A 143 7.74 24.52 -11.89
N GLU A 144 6.78 25.45 -11.92
CA GLU A 144 6.94 26.86 -11.56
C GLU A 144 7.21 27.09 -10.05
N TYR A 145 6.86 26.12 -9.20
CA TYR A 145 6.96 26.20 -7.74
C TYR A 145 7.89 25.16 -7.14
N LYS A 146 8.71 24.54 -7.94
CA LYS A 146 9.55 23.41 -7.54
C LYS A 146 10.53 23.75 -6.40
N GLU A 147 10.97 24.98 -6.32
CA GLU A 147 11.84 25.49 -5.26
C GLU A 147 11.16 25.50 -3.88
N LEU A 148 9.82 25.50 -3.82
CA LEU A 148 9.05 25.49 -2.58
C LEU A 148 8.93 24.09 -1.94
N GLU A 149 9.44 23.01 -2.59
CA GLU A 149 9.32 21.65 -2.08
C GLU A 149 9.85 21.49 -0.64
N ALA A 150 11.04 22.04 -0.37
CA ALA A 150 11.65 21.99 0.96
C ALA A 150 10.87 22.82 1.99
N GLU A 151 10.34 23.96 1.60
CA GLU A 151 9.56 24.84 2.44
C GLU A 151 8.23 24.19 2.84
N PHE A 152 7.51 23.59 1.87
CA PHE A 152 6.28 22.85 2.16
C PHE A 152 6.53 21.66 3.10
N LEU A 153 7.62 20.91 2.93
CA LEU A 153 7.96 19.81 3.85
C LEU A 153 8.20 20.31 5.28
N ALA A 154 8.92 21.43 5.44
CA ALA A 154 9.14 22.05 6.74
C ALA A 154 7.83 22.58 7.35
N PHE A 155 6.98 23.20 6.53
CA PHE A 155 5.67 23.68 6.95
C PHE A 155 4.76 22.52 7.40
N ALA A 156 4.64 21.47 6.61
CA ALA A 156 3.86 20.28 6.98
C ALA A 156 4.38 19.63 8.28
N GLN A 157 5.70 19.57 8.45
CA GLN A 157 6.30 19.08 9.68
C GLN A 157 5.97 19.95 10.89
N SER A 158 5.95 21.29 10.74
CA SER A 158 5.57 22.22 11.80
C SER A 158 4.11 22.05 12.24
N LYS A 159 3.24 21.54 11.34
CA LYS A 159 1.84 21.19 11.61
C LYS A 159 1.69 19.76 12.18
N GLY A 160 2.80 19.08 12.52
CA GLY A 160 2.80 17.72 13.08
C GLY A 160 2.69 16.59 12.05
N MET A 161 2.76 16.88 10.76
CA MET A 161 2.70 15.87 9.70
C MET A 161 4.06 15.26 9.46
N GLN A 162 4.17 13.96 9.70
CA GLN A 162 5.41 13.22 9.48
C GLN A 162 5.28 12.26 8.29
N GLY A 163 6.40 12.05 7.57
CA GLY A 163 6.45 11.07 6.49
C GLY A 163 5.77 11.49 5.18
N VAL A 164 5.51 12.79 4.98
CA VAL A 164 4.93 13.33 3.73
C VAL A 164 5.94 13.34 2.59
N LYS A 165 7.24 13.35 2.88
CA LYS A 165 8.29 13.30 1.85
C LYS A 165 8.16 12.06 0.97
N GLY A 166 8.25 12.26 -0.33
CA GLY A 166 8.17 11.20 -1.35
C GLY A 166 9.34 10.21 -1.29
N HIS A 167 9.25 9.16 -2.10
CA HIS A 167 10.30 8.17 -2.16
C HIS A 167 11.58 8.77 -2.76
N ARG A 168 12.75 8.42 -2.22
CA ARG A 168 14.06 8.97 -2.61
C ARG A 168 14.38 8.86 -4.12
N SER A 169 13.79 7.89 -4.81
CA SER A 169 14.00 7.69 -6.26
C SER A 169 13.07 8.52 -7.13
N VAL A 170 11.98 9.07 -6.57
CA VAL A 170 10.94 9.80 -7.30
C VAL A 170 10.90 11.27 -6.89
N GLY A 171 11.23 11.56 -5.62
CA GLY A 171 11.09 12.90 -5.04
C GLY A 171 9.66 13.26 -4.69
N GLY A 172 9.39 14.55 -4.54
CA GLY A 172 8.08 15.09 -4.24
C GLY A 172 7.50 14.62 -2.90
N PHE A 173 6.20 14.35 -2.90
CA PHE A 173 5.44 14.03 -1.70
C PHE A 173 4.68 12.72 -1.85
N ARG A 174 4.38 12.09 -0.72
CA ARG A 174 3.59 10.88 -0.65
C ARG A 174 2.76 10.82 0.64
N ALA A 175 1.46 10.73 0.51
CA ALA A 175 0.58 10.40 1.62
C ALA A 175 0.31 8.89 1.63
N SER A 176 0.71 8.20 2.70
CA SER A 176 0.46 6.78 2.90
C SER A 176 -0.85 6.59 3.67
N CYS A 177 -1.94 6.36 2.94
CA CYS A 177 -3.32 6.29 3.45
C CYS A 177 -3.78 4.84 3.65
N TYR A 178 -2.99 4.04 4.39
CA TYR A 178 -3.34 2.64 4.70
C TYR A 178 -4.67 2.53 5.48
N ASN A 179 -5.22 1.33 5.58
CA ASN A 179 -6.54 1.08 6.15
C ASN A 179 -6.80 1.77 7.50
N ALA A 180 -5.79 1.80 8.37
CA ALA A 180 -5.88 2.41 9.70
C ALA A 180 -5.76 3.95 9.71
N MET A 181 -5.43 4.60 8.57
CA MET A 181 -5.37 6.05 8.49
C MET A 181 -6.76 6.66 8.71
N PRO A 182 -6.95 7.48 9.74
CA PRO A 182 -8.23 8.18 9.94
C PRO A 182 -8.45 9.25 8.87
N LEU A 183 -9.72 9.53 8.55
CA LEU A 183 -10.09 10.58 7.60
C LEU A 183 -9.57 11.96 8.06
N GLU A 184 -9.54 12.19 9.35
CA GLU A 184 -9.03 13.44 9.98
C GLU A 184 -7.57 13.70 9.62
N GLY A 185 -6.74 12.67 9.47
CA GLY A 185 -5.36 12.82 9.02
C GLY A 185 -5.26 13.36 7.59
N VAL A 186 -6.15 12.89 6.72
CA VAL A 186 -6.24 13.42 5.34
C VAL A 186 -6.79 14.84 5.31
N LYS A 187 -7.82 15.15 6.10
CA LYS A 187 -8.35 16.51 6.25
C LYS A 187 -7.28 17.49 6.71
N ALA A 188 -6.45 17.07 7.67
CA ALA A 188 -5.35 17.88 8.16
C ALA A 188 -4.32 18.19 7.07
N LEU A 189 -3.98 17.19 6.22
CA LEU A 189 -3.06 17.42 5.10
C LEU A 189 -3.67 18.36 4.06
N VAL A 190 -4.95 18.18 3.72
CA VAL A 190 -5.67 19.08 2.81
C VAL A 190 -5.68 20.52 3.34
N ALA A 191 -6.01 20.72 4.61
CA ALA A 191 -5.98 22.05 5.23
C ALA A 191 -4.55 22.65 5.22
N CYS A 192 -3.53 21.83 5.44
CA CYS A 192 -2.14 22.26 5.35
C CYS A 192 -1.75 22.71 3.94
N MET A 193 -2.20 22.00 2.91
CA MET A 193 -1.95 22.36 1.51
C MET A 193 -2.65 23.67 1.14
N GLN A 194 -3.88 23.88 1.62
CA GLN A 194 -4.66 25.10 1.39
C GLN A 194 -4.06 26.32 2.12
N GLU A 195 -3.54 26.12 3.32
CA GLU A 195 -2.90 27.21 4.10
C GLU A 195 -1.55 27.61 3.50
N PHE A 196 -0.87 26.67 2.83
CA PHE A 196 0.43 26.92 2.21
C PHE A 196 0.30 27.59 0.84
N GLU A 197 -0.82 27.40 0.13
CA GLU A 197 -1.16 28.08 -1.14
C GLU A 197 -1.38 29.59 -0.94
#